data_dd66baac7cfaf95c4fff29b479ba6d93
#
_entry.id   dd66baac7cfaf95c4fff29b479ba6d93
#
_cell.length_a   1.000
_cell.length_b   1.000
_cell.length_c   1.000
_cell.angle_alpha   90.00
_cell.angle_beta   90.00
_cell.angle_gamma   90.00
#
_symmetry.space_group_name_H-M   'P 1'
#
loop_
_entity.id
_entity.type
_entity.pdbx_description
1 polymer ?
#
loop_
_entity_poly.entity_id
_entity_poly.type
_entity_poly.pdbx_seq_one_letter_code
_entity_poly.pdbx_strand_id
1 'polypeptide(L)'
;MQLNSDEIQQILPHRYPFLLVDRITECEPGKKACGIKCVSANEMHFVGHFPQKKVMPGVLIIEALAQTGAVALLSEEKNKGHIALFAGIKNAKFKAQVTPGDVLSLSCEIIARKGPVGVGKAEAYVDGKLAVSAELTFCLLYTSDAADD
;
A
#
# COMPACT_ATOMS: atom_id res chain seq x y z
N MET A 1 -8.53 7.17 -12.30
CA MET A 1 -8.72 8.15 -11.21
C MET A 1 -7.40 8.39 -10.53
N GLN A 2 -7.03 9.64 -10.39
CA GLN A 2 -5.79 10.03 -9.69
C GLN A 2 -6.13 10.66 -8.35
N LEU A 3 -5.28 10.45 -7.35
CA LEU A 3 -5.49 10.98 -6.00
C LEU A 3 -4.20 11.60 -5.47
N ASN A 4 -4.31 12.79 -4.90
CA ASN A 4 -3.20 13.39 -4.17
C ASN A 4 -3.20 12.90 -2.72
N SER A 5 -2.22 13.34 -1.93
CA SER A 5 -2.05 12.87 -0.55
C SER A 5 -3.27 13.15 0.33
N ASP A 6 -3.88 14.32 0.18
CA ASP A 6 -5.06 14.68 0.98
C ASP A 6 -6.25 13.78 0.64
N GLU A 7 -6.42 13.46 -0.63
CA GLU A 7 -7.50 12.58 -1.08
C GLU A 7 -7.29 11.14 -0.62
N ILE A 8 -6.03 10.68 -0.64
CA ILE A 8 -5.70 9.34 -0.13
C ILE A 8 -6.08 9.24 1.35
N GLN A 9 -5.85 10.29 2.13
CA GLN A 9 -6.16 10.29 3.55
C GLN A 9 -7.67 10.30 3.85
N GLN A 10 -8.49 10.62 2.87
CA GLN A 10 -9.94 10.47 3.00
C GLN A 10 -10.39 9.02 2.80
N ILE A 11 -9.55 8.19 2.19
CA ILE A 11 -9.85 6.78 1.92
C ILE A 11 -9.17 5.87 2.93
N LEU A 12 -7.87 6.11 3.20
CA LEU A 12 -7.08 5.33 4.15
C LEU A 12 -7.09 5.96 5.54
N PRO A 13 -7.23 5.15 6.60
CA PRO A 13 -7.13 5.67 7.98
C PRO A 13 -5.68 5.92 8.42
N HIS A 14 -4.71 5.41 7.68
CA HIS A 14 -3.28 5.53 8.00
C HIS A 14 -2.85 6.99 8.04
N ARG A 15 -1.94 7.31 8.97
CA ARG A 15 -1.39 8.67 9.13
C ARG A 15 0.10 8.58 9.39
N TYR A 16 0.80 9.69 9.24
CA TYR A 16 2.22 9.78 9.55
C TYR A 16 2.50 9.15 10.93
N PRO A 17 3.54 8.33 11.10
CA PRO A 17 4.57 8.01 10.10
C PRO A 17 4.27 6.76 9.27
N PHE A 18 3.05 6.26 9.28
CA PHE A 18 2.70 4.98 8.67
C PHE A 18 1.90 5.09 7.37
N LEU A 19 1.66 6.29 6.87
CA LEU A 19 1.09 6.48 5.53
C LEU A 19 2.23 6.41 4.52
N LEU A 20 2.23 5.37 3.69
CA LEU A 20 3.36 5.06 2.81
C LEU A 20 3.04 5.19 1.33
N VAL A 21 1.97 5.89 0.98
CA VAL A 21 1.61 6.17 -0.41
C VAL A 21 1.45 7.68 -0.57
N ASP A 22 2.25 8.27 -1.43
CA ASP A 22 2.26 9.72 -1.60
C ASP A 22 1.27 10.19 -2.66
N ARG A 23 1.02 9.35 -3.65
CA ARG A 23 0.09 9.68 -4.74
C ARG A 23 -0.46 8.39 -5.33
N ILE A 24 -1.71 8.42 -5.76
CA ILE A 24 -2.28 7.38 -6.61
C ILE A 24 -2.30 7.94 -8.03
N THR A 25 -1.61 7.26 -8.94
CA THR A 25 -1.51 7.67 -10.34
C THR A 25 -2.61 7.06 -11.18
N GLU A 26 -3.15 5.93 -10.76
CA GLU A 26 -4.23 5.24 -11.45
C GLU A 26 -5.02 4.43 -10.42
N CYS A 27 -6.33 4.48 -10.50
CA CYS A 27 -7.18 3.64 -9.67
C CYS A 27 -8.45 3.28 -10.42
N GLU A 28 -8.71 1.99 -10.49
CA GLU A 28 -9.97 1.42 -10.96
C GLU A 28 -10.61 0.75 -9.73
N PRO A 29 -11.63 1.38 -9.12
CA PRO A 29 -12.19 0.90 -7.86
C PRO A 29 -12.57 -0.59 -7.90
N GLY A 30 -12.13 -1.31 -6.89
CA GLY A 30 -12.36 -2.75 -6.77
C GLY A 30 -11.46 -3.63 -7.60
N LYS A 31 -10.65 -3.05 -8.49
CA LYS A 31 -9.84 -3.83 -9.43
C LYS A 31 -8.35 -3.61 -9.28
N LYS A 32 -7.90 -2.36 -9.27
CA LYS A 32 -6.48 -2.08 -9.32
C LYS A 32 -6.17 -0.66 -8.87
N ALA A 33 -5.04 -0.47 -8.24
CA ALA A 33 -4.48 0.86 -8.01
C ALA A 33 -2.98 0.84 -8.28
N CYS A 34 -2.48 1.95 -8.81
CA CYS A 34 -1.07 2.22 -8.96
C CYS A 34 -0.76 3.52 -8.26
N GLY A 35 0.39 3.59 -7.63
CA GLY A 35 0.78 4.78 -6.89
C GLY A 35 2.27 4.94 -6.80
N ILE A 36 2.69 5.96 -6.08
CA ILE A 36 4.12 6.21 -5.82
C ILE A 36 4.36 6.43 -4.33
N LYS A 37 5.53 5.99 -3.90
CA LYS A 37 6.11 6.30 -2.60
C LYS A 37 7.46 6.96 -2.86
N CYS A 38 7.61 8.20 -2.40
CA CYS A 38 8.90 8.91 -2.46
C CYS A 38 9.71 8.51 -1.24
N VAL A 39 10.87 7.89 -1.45
CA VAL A 39 11.72 7.43 -0.36
C VAL A 39 12.69 8.54 0.02
N SER A 40 12.58 9.02 1.25
CA SER A 40 13.35 10.17 1.72
C SER A 40 14.22 9.82 2.93
N ALA A 41 15.43 10.41 2.97
CA ALA A 41 16.38 10.15 4.05
C ALA A 41 15.88 10.58 5.43
N ASN A 42 14.89 11.46 5.50
CA ASN A 42 14.35 11.96 6.77
C ASN A 42 13.22 11.11 7.33
N GLU A 43 12.95 9.94 6.78
CA GLU A 43 11.93 9.05 7.31
C GLU A 43 12.44 8.31 8.55
N MET A 44 11.55 8.11 9.52
CA MET A 44 11.92 7.58 10.83
C MET A 44 12.56 6.19 10.79
N HIS A 45 12.12 5.33 9.87
CA HIS A 45 12.66 3.97 9.82
C HIS A 45 14.16 3.92 9.47
N PHE A 46 14.70 4.98 8.84
CA PHE A 46 16.12 5.01 8.52
C PHE A 46 17.01 5.32 9.72
N VAL A 47 16.43 5.74 10.83
CA VAL A 47 17.21 5.95 12.06
C VAL A 47 17.83 4.64 12.52
N GLY A 48 17.09 3.54 12.43
CA GLY A 48 17.55 2.24 12.86
C GLY A 48 17.87 1.24 11.75
N HIS A 49 17.46 1.50 10.52
CA HIS A 49 17.58 0.51 9.44
C HIS A 49 18.28 1.11 8.21
N PHE A 50 19.57 1.42 8.24
CA PHE A 50 20.51 1.23 9.34
C PHE A 50 21.29 2.51 9.54
N PRO A 51 21.90 2.75 10.71
CA PRO A 51 22.65 4.00 10.96
C PRO A 51 23.74 4.28 9.93
N GLN A 52 24.43 3.25 9.44
CA GLN A 52 25.54 3.40 8.50
C GLN A 52 25.15 3.23 7.05
N LYS A 53 24.00 2.62 6.79
CA LYS A 53 23.51 2.38 5.43
C LYS A 53 21.98 2.32 5.45
N LYS A 54 21.38 3.34 4.85
CA LYS A 54 19.92 3.45 4.84
C LYS A 54 19.33 2.55 3.76
N VAL A 55 18.53 1.58 4.20
CA VAL A 55 17.80 0.68 3.31
C VAL A 55 16.36 0.65 3.79
N MET A 56 15.41 0.87 2.88
CA MET A 56 14.00 0.79 3.25
C MET A 56 13.66 -0.65 3.61
N PRO A 57 13.09 -0.90 4.80
CA PRO A 57 12.71 -2.26 5.17
C PRO A 57 11.76 -2.86 4.15
N GLY A 58 12.07 -4.08 3.69
CA GLY A 58 11.21 -4.75 2.70
C GLY A 58 9.78 -4.93 3.17
N VAL A 59 9.58 -5.18 4.47
CA VAL A 59 8.24 -5.32 5.04
C VAL A 59 7.44 -4.02 4.95
N LEU A 60 8.10 -2.86 4.97
CA LEU A 60 7.42 -1.58 4.79
C LEU A 60 7.07 -1.33 3.31
N ILE A 61 7.84 -1.88 2.39
CA ILE A 61 7.48 -1.83 0.97
C ILE A 61 6.22 -2.66 0.74
N ILE A 62 6.13 -3.84 1.36
CA ILE A 62 4.92 -4.65 1.31
C ILE A 62 3.74 -3.89 1.92
N GLU A 63 3.94 -3.18 3.02
CA GLU A 63 2.89 -2.36 3.63
C GLU A 63 2.45 -1.25 2.67
N ALA A 64 3.39 -0.61 1.97
CA ALA A 64 3.04 0.41 0.96
C ALA A 64 2.20 -0.18 -0.17
N LEU A 65 2.53 -1.40 -0.61
CA LEU A 65 1.75 -2.13 -1.61
C LEU A 65 0.35 -2.47 -1.09
N ALA A 66 0.25 -2.85 0.18
CA ALA A 66 -1.03 -3.13 0.80
C ALA A 66 -1.90 -1.88 0.88
N GLN A 67 -1.32 -0.76 1.25
CA GLN A 67 -2.06 0.51 1.27
C GLN A 67 -2.56 0.88 -0.12
N THR A 68 -1.76 0.64 -1.15
CA THR A 68 -2.17 0.86 -2.54
C THR A 68 -3.37 -0.02 -2.90
N GLY A 69 -3.31 -1.30 -2.55
CA GLY A 69 -4.43 -2.23 -2.77
C GLY A 69 -5.67 -1.86 -1.96
N ALA A 70 -5.46 -1.38 -0.72
CA ALA A 70 -6.55 -0.92 0.12
C ALA A 70 -7.27 0.29 -0.51
N VAL A 71 -6.53 1.18 -1.17
CA VAL A 71 -7.16 2.29 -1.90
C VAL A 71 -8.11 1.76 -2.96
N ALA A 72 -7.69 0.73 -3.73
CA ALA A 72 -8.56 0.14 -4.75
C ALA A 72 -9.85 -0.42 -4.13
N LEU A 73 -9.72 -1.18 -3.04
CA LEU A 73 -10.88 -1.80 -2.39
C LEU A 73 -11.80 -0.77 -1.74
N LEU A 74 -11.23 0.18 -1.01
CA LEU A 74 -12.00 1.17 -0.24
C LEU A 74 -12.54 2.31 -1.10
N SER A 75 -12.11 2.39 -2.37
CA SER A 75 -12.68 3.35 -3.32
C SER A 75 -14.02 2.90 -3.88
N GLU A 76 -14.39 1.64 -3.70
CA GLU A 76 -15.72 1.18 -4.07
C GLU A 76 -16.75 1.79 -3.13
N GLU A 77 -17.86 2.26 -3.69
CA GLU A 77 -18.92 2.92 -2.92
C GLU A 77 -19.43 2.05 -1.77
N LYS A 78 -19.62 0.75 -2.03
CA LYS A 78 -20.11 -0.20 -1.04
C LYS A 78 -19.15 -0.43 0.13
N ASN A 79 -17.88 -0.05 -0.02
CA ASN A 79 -16.86 -0.28 1.00
C ASN A 79 -16.52 0.98 1.80
N LYS A 80 -17.22 2.08 1.57
CA LYS A 80 -17.02 3.29 2.37
C LYS A 80 -17.28 3.01 3.83
N GLY A 81 -16.41 3.51 4.69
CA GLY A 81 -16.50 3.30 6.13
C GLY A 81 -15.84 2.01 6.62
N HIS A 82 -15.35 1.17 5.68
CA HIS A 82 -14.59 -0.01 6.04
C HIS A 82 -13.12 0.32 6.21
N ILE A 83 -12.39 -0.58 6.87
CA ILE A 83 -10.94 -0.59 6.87
C ILE A 83 -10.47 -1.91 6.29
N ALA A 84 -9.29 -1.91 5.67
CA ALA A 84 -8.72 -3.13 5.12
C ALA A 84 -7.56 -3.57 6.01
N LEU A 85 -7.69 -4.77 6.58
CA LEU A 85 -6.64 -5.36 7.40
C LEU A 85 -5.88 -6.40 6.61
N PHE A 86 -4.59 -6.53 6.89
CA PHE A 86 -3.80 -7.63 6.38
C PHE A 86 -4.29 -8.94 6.98
N ALA A 87 -4.61 -9.92 6.14
CA ALA A 87 -4.95 -11.26 6.58
C ALA A 87 -3.87 -12.28 6.19
N GLY A 88 -3.04 -11.97 5.21
CA GLY A 88 -1.98 -12.89 4.83
C GLY A 88 -1.07 -12.33 3.75
N ILE A 89 0.12 -12.90 3.67
CA ILE A 89 1.13 -12.57 2.67
C ILE A 89 1.68 -13.89 2.14
N LYS A 90 1.69 -14.04 0.81
CA LYS A 90 2.25 -15.22 0.15
C LYS A 90 3.29 -14.82 -0.88
N ASN A 91 4.29 -15.68 -1.06
CA ASN A 91 5.28 -15.55 -2.13
C ASN A 91 5.97 -14.20 -2.14
N ALA A 92 6.27 -13.66 -0.96
CA ALA A 92 6.98 -12.40 -0.86
C ALA A 92 8.43 -12.58 -1.32
N LYS A 93 8.85 -11.74 -2.27
CA LYS A 93 10.20 -11.78 -2.83
C LYS A 93 10.79 -10.38 -2.78
N PHE A 94 12.02 -10.30 -2.29
CA PHE A 94 12.76 -9.05 -2.15
C PHE A 94 13.95 -9.13 -3.11
N LYS A 95 13.86 -8.45 -4.26
CA LYS A 95 14.82 -8.62 -5.35
C LYS A 95 15.84 -7.51 -5.45
N ALA A 96 15.56 -6.35 -4.87
CA ALA A 96 16.45 -5.20 -4.92
C ALA A 96 16.31 -4.35 -3.68
N GLN A 97 17.39 -3.71 -3.27
CA GLN A 97 17.37 -2.75 -2.18
C GLN A 97 16.78 -1.42 -2.64
N VAL A 98 16.04 -0.78 -1.74
CA VAL A 98 15.45 0.53 -1.97
C VAL A 98 16.07 1.49 -0.96
N THR A 99 16.58 2.63 -1.45
CA THR A 99 17.34 3.58 -0.64
C THR A 99 16.78 4.99 -0.81
N PRO A 100 17.12 5.91 0.10
CA PRO A 100 16.68 7.30 -0.04
C PRO A 100 17.06 7.90 -1.39
N GLY A 101 16.13 8.61 -2.00
CA GLY A 101 16.26 9.15 -3.34
C GLY A 101 15.51 8.33 -4.38
N ASP A 102 15.17 7.08 -4.06
CA ASP A 102 14.38 6.25 -4.96
C ASP A 102 12.92 6.66 -4.93
N VAL A 103 12.23 6.45 -6.04
CA VAL A 103 10.78 6.58 -6.13
C VAL A 103 10.23 5.20 -6.44
N LEU A 104 9.42 4.68 -5.50
CA LEU A 104 8.76 3.39 -5.70
C LEU A 104 7.52 3.57 -6.57
N SER A 105 7.45 2.81 -7.63
CA SER A 105 6.21 2.64 -8.41
C SER A 105 5.49 1.44 -7.83
N LEU A 106 4.31 1.67 -7.27
CA LEU A 106 3.53 0.66 -6.57
C LEU A 106 2.35 0.23 -7.41
N SER A 107 2.08 -1.07 -7.46
CA SER A 107 0.93 -1.61 -8.18
C SER A 107 0.32 -2.74 -7.37
N CYS A 108 -0.99 -2.73 -7.22
CA CYS A 108 -1.72 -3.82 -6.60
C CYS A 108 -3.00 -4.07 -7.38
N GLU A 109 -3.09 -5.26 -7.97
CA GLU A 109 -4.25 -5.71 -8.73
C GLU A 109 -5.03 -6.72 -7.92
N ILE A 110 -6.33 -6.49 -7.76
CA ILE A 110 -7.21 -7.42 -7.03
C ILE A 110 -7.55 -8.56 -7.97
N ILE A 111 -7.04 -9.74 -7.67
CA ILE A 111 -7.17 -10.91 -8.53
C ILE A 111 -8.25 -11.89 -8.08
N ALA A 112 -8.74 -11.76 -6.84
CA ALA A 112 -9.80 -12.59 -6.33
C ALA A 112 -10.56 -11.87 -5.23
N ARG A 113 -11.87 -12.13 -5.16
CA ARG A 113 -12.75 -11.57 -4.12
C ARG A 113 -13.71 -12.65 -3.65
N LYS A 114 -13.89 -12.76 -2.32
CA LYS A 114 -14.88 -13.64 -1.73
C LYS A 114 -15.39 -13.04 -0.43
N GLY A 115 -16.60 -12.49 -0.44
CA GLY A 115 -17.16 -11.80 0.70
C GLY A 115 -16.28 -10.60 1.08
N PRO A 116 -15.87 -10.50 2.37
CA PRO A 116 -15.02 -9.41 2.81
C PRO A 116 -13.52 -9.61 2.48
N VAL A 117 -13.16 -10.75 1.86
CA VAL A 117 -11.77 -11.10 1.59
C VAL A 117 -11.42 -10.74 0.16
N GLY A 118 -10.30 -10.05 -0.01
CA GLY A 118 -9.73 -9.74 -1.32
C GLY A 118 -8.29 -10.20 -1.39
N VAL A 119 -7.86 -10.65 -2.57
CA VAL A 119 -6.47 -11.05 -2.81
C VAL A 119 -5.89 -10.15 -3.87
N GLY A 120 -4.72 -9.58 -3.59
CA GLY A 120 -4.04 -8.67 -4.49
C GLY A 120 -2.69 -9.20 -4.93
N LYS A 121 -2.39 -9.01 -6.22
CA LYS A 121 -1.05 -9.23 -6.75
C LYS A 121 -0.31 -7.90 -6.70
N ALA A 122 0.77 -7.84 -5.91
CA ALA A 122 1.44 -6.59 -5.59
C ALA A 122 2.87 -6.58 -6.12
N GLU A 123 3.27 -5.48 -6.74
CA GLU A 123 4.60 -5.31 -7.30
C GLU A 123 5.08 -3.88 -7.10
N ALA A 124 6.33 -3.75 -6.64
CA ALA A 124 6.98 -2.46 -6.45
C ALA A 124 8.24 -2.38 -7.32
N TYR A 125 8.38 -1.29 -8.04
CA TYR A 125 9.48 -1.08 -8.98
C TYR A 125 10.24 0.20 -8.65
N VAL A 126 11.55 0.19 -8.94
CA VAL A 126 12.40 1.38 -8.95
C VAL A 126 13.07 1.46 -10.31
N ASP A 127 12.88 2.56 -11.03
CA ASP A 127 13.45 2.77 -12.36
C ASP A 127 13.17 1.59 -13.31
N GLY A 128 11.96 1.05 -13.25
CA GLY A 128 11.53 -0.05 -14.11
C GLY A 128 12.00 -1.43 -13.67
N LYS A 129 12.77 -1.53 -12.59
CA LYS A 129 13.24 -2.82 -12.08
C LYS A 129 12.40 -3.27 -10.89
N LEU A 130 11.98 -4.53 -10.92
CA LEU A 130 11.20 -5.12 -9.83
C LEU A 130 12.03 -5.18 -8.56
N ALA A 131 11.56 -4.52 -7.51
CA ALA A 131 12.21 -4.54 -6.21
C ALA A 131 11.56 -5.53 -5.25
N VAL A 132 10.24 -5.53 -5.19
CA VAL A 132 9.48 -6.39 -4.28
C VAL A 132 8.22 -6.88 -4.99
N SER A 133 7.88 -8.16 -4.80
CA SER A 133 6.60 -8.71 -5.24
C SER A 133 6.00 -9.57 -4.14
N ALA A 134 4.66 -9.63 -4.09
CA ALA A 134 3.96 -10.47 -3.13
C ALA A 134 2.51 -10.66 -3.56
N GLU A 135 1.87 -11.68 -2.99
CA GLU A 135 0.43 -11.85 -3.04
C GLU A 135 -0.12 -11.51 -1.67
N LEU A 136 -1.05 -10.56 -1.61
CA LEU A 136 -1.57 -10.01 -0.36
C LEU A 136 -3.03 -10.38 -0.19
N THR A 137 -3.39 -10.80 1.02
CA THR A 137 -4.79 -11.07 1.36
C THR A 137 -5.27 -9.98 2.31
N PHE A 138 -6.41 -9.38 1.97
CA PHE A 138 -7.06 -8.33 2.74
C PHE A 138 -8.37 -8.83 3.32
N CYS A 139 -8.71 -8.36 4.52
CA CYS A 139 -10.03 -8.56 5.10
C CYS A 139 -10.65 -7.20 5.37
N LEU A 140 -11.82 -6.94 4.80
CA LEU A 140 -12.53 -5.69 5.02
C LEU A 140 -13.31 -5.77 6.31
N LEU A 141 -13.11 -4.79 7.20
CA LEU A 141 -13.84 -4.65 8.44
C LEU A 141 -14.70 -3.40 8.40
N TYR A 142 -15.96 -3.56 8.79
CA TYR A 142 -16.83 -2.42 8.98
C TYR A 142 -16.45 -1.73 10.28
N THR A 143 -16.27 -0.40 10.26
CA THR A 143 -15.91 0.31 11.47
C THR A 143 -17.12 0.41 12.40
N SER A 144 -16.90 0.18 13.70
CA SER A 144 -17.97 0.20 14.71
C SER A 144 -18.67 1.55 14.76
N ASP A 145 -17.93 2.64 14.60
CA ASP A 145 -18.50 3.99 14.64
C ASP A 145 -19.53 4.17 13.52
N ALA A 146 -19.23 3.67 12.34
CA ALA A 146 -20.17 3.74 11.22
C ALA A 146 -21.36 2.81 11.43
N ALA A 147 -21.17 1.68 12.12
CA ALA A 147 -22.23 0.71 12.38
C ALA A 147 -23.18 1.18 13.47
N ASP A 148 -22.69 1.89 14.46
CA ASP A 148 -23.46 2.33 15.61
C ASP A 148 -24.29 3.58 15.34
N ASP A 149 -23.95 4.30 14.33
CA ASP A 149 -24.64 5.50 13.93
C ASP A 149 -25.73 5.21 12.90
#